data_5650b2d0f42b206be2f33928eacec56b
#
_entry.id   5650b2d0f42b206be2f33928eacec56b
#
_cell.length_a   1.000
_cell.length_b   1.000
_cell.length_c   1.000
_cell.angle_alpha   90.00
_cell.angle_beta   90.00
_cell.angle_gamma   90.00
#
_symmetry.space_group_name_H-M   'P 1'
#
loop_
_entity.id
_entity.type
_entity.pdbx_description
1 polymer ?
#
loop_
_entity_poly.entity_id
_entity_poly.type
_entity_poly.pdbx_seq_one_letter_code
_entity_poly.pdbx_strand_id
1 'polypeptide(L)'
;MRLTILGKSPSWQDVDGACSGYLLEEGGTSVLLDCGNGVFAKMRRFVDYVDLDAVVISHLHADHILDLVPFSYALTYAPRQQPVAVDRWPGTDHPARPRLYAPPGARDHFRHVCELWGNDALVENAFRMEEYDPTASVEIGPMRVSFSEVPHFVDTFAVSVRSGNGGGRLAYSADSRPAEELVEFARSADLFLVEATLPRPERTGIRGHLTPGEAGQHAKEAGARRVLLTHISDELDQDWARDQASEAFGAPVDVAVEGAVYEI
;
A
#
# COMPACT_ATOMS: atom_id res chain seq x y z
N MET A 1 -16.90 -1.34 -0.78
CA MET A 1 -15.53 -0.75 -0.93
C MET A 1 -14.82 -1.50 -2.03
N ARG A 2 -14.14 -0.78 -2.93
CA ARG A 2 -13.46 -1.35 -4.11
C ARG A 2 -11.95 -1.24 -3.93
N LEU A 3 -11.22 -2.33 -4.17
CA LEU A 3 -9.76 -2.40 -4.16
C LEU A 3 -9.27 -2.65 -5.59
N THR A 4 -8.39 -1.79 -6.10
CA THR A 4 -7.67 -1.99 -7.36
C THR A 4 -6.19 -2.24 -7.07
N ILE A 5 -5.62 -3.31 -7.61
CA ILE A 5 -4.19 -3.62 -7.49
C ILE A 5 -3.42 -2.78 -8.51
N LEU A 6 -2.58 -1.88 -8.06
CA LEU A 6 -1.72 -1.07 -8.93
C LEU A 6 -0.33 -1.69 -9.09
N GLY A 7 0.16 -2.30 -8.02
CA GLY A 7 1.45 -2.97 -7.96
C GLY A 7 1.45 -4.04 -6.89
N LYS A 8 2.18 -5.13 -7.15
CA LYS A 8 2.24 -6.31 -6.28
C LYS A 8 3.65 -6.87 -6.14
N SER A 9 4.61 -6.28 -6.84
CA SER A 9 6.00 -6.77 -6.81
C SER A 9 6.68 -6.40 -5.50
N PRO A 10 7.67 -7.19 -5.07
CA PRO A 10 8.49 -6.88 -3.90
C PRO A 10 9.48 -5.74 -4.19
N SER A 11 10.69 -5.79 -3.63
CA SER A 11 11.69 -4.71 -3.72
C SER A 11 12.13 -4.35 -5.15
N TRP A 12 11.77 -5.12 -6.15
CA TRP A 12 11.95 -4.83 -7.58
C TRP A 12 10.68 -5.13 -8.36
N GLN A 13 10.44 -4.36 -9.42
CA GLN A 13 9.25 -4.54 -10.23
C GLN A 13 9.36 -5.76 -11.16
N ASP A 14 8.25 -6.43 -11.35
CA ASP A 14 8.04 -7.33 -12.48
C ASP A 14 8.15 -6.57 -13.81
N VAL A 15 8.32 -7.27 -14.93
CA VAL A 15 8.29 -6.64 -16.26
C VAL A 15 6.95 -5.90 -16.45
N ASP A 16 7.02 -4.61 -16.78
CA ASP A 16 5.87 -3.69 -16.85
C ASP A 16 5.06 -3.58 -15.54
N GLY A 17 5.59 -4.10 -14.43
CA GLY A 17 4.98 -4.13 -13.13
C GLY A 17 5.24 -2.88 -12.27
N ALA A 18 4.72 -2.92 -11.06
CA ALA A 18 4.99 -1.94 -10.01
C ALA A 18 5.18 -2.65 -8.65
N CYS A 19 5.94 -2.03 -7.75
CA CYS A 19 6.03 -2.43 -6.36
C CYS A 19 4.71 -2.17 -5.63
N SER A 20 4.67 -2.32 -4.31
CA SER A 20 3.44 -2.25 -3.53
C SER A 20 2.63 -0.97 -3.74
N GLY A 21 1.37 -1.12 -4.13
CA GLY A 21 0.44 -0.01 -4.27
C GLY A 21 -0.99 -0.47 -4.57
N TYR A 22 -1.94 0.00 -3.77
CA TYR A 22 -3.32 -0.46 -3.79
C TYR A 22 -4.27 0.73 -3.69
N LEU A 23 -5.17 0.88 -4.66
CA LEU A 23 -6.16 1.94 -4.67
C LEU A 23 -7.47 1.45 -4.06
N LEU A 24 -7.91 2.12 -3.02
CA LEU A 24 -9.20 1.90 -2.36
C LEU A 24 -10.16 3.03 -2.72
N GLU A 25 -11.40 2.67 -3.07
CA GLU A 25 -12.43 3.63 -3.44
C GLU A 25 -13.75 3.29 -2.76
N GLU A 26 -14.38 4.30 -2.14
CA GLU A 26 -15.70 4.18 -1.54
C GLU A 26 -16.41 5.53 -1.45
N GLY A 27 -17.68 5.60 -1.90
CA GLY A 27 -18.50 6.79 -1.73
C GLY A 27 -17.93 8.07 -2.33
N GLY A 28 -17.14 7.96 -3.40
CA GLY A 28 -16.46 9.10 -4.03
C GLY A 28 -15.12 9.49 -3.38
N THR A 29 -14.69 8.77 -2.35
CA THR A 29 -13.37 8.93 -1.72
C THR A 29 -12.41 7.91 -2.28
N SER A 30 -11.17 8.34 -2.60
CA SER A 30 -10.08 7.51 -3.10
C SER A 30 -8.84 7.59 -2.20
N VAL A 31 -8.33 6.43 -1.81
CA VAL A 31 -7.16 6.29 -0.93
C VAL A 31 -6.15 5.36 -1.58
N LEU A 32 -4.92 5.82 -1.70
CA LEU A 32 -3.79 5.00 -2.12
C LEU A 32 -3.11 4.41 -0.88
N LEU A 33 -3.01 3.10 -0.80
CA LEU A 33 -2.29 2.36 0.23
C LEU A 33 -0.95 1.91 -0.35
N ASP A 34 0.14 2.43 0.17
CA ASP A 34 1.50 2.41 -0.33
C ASP A 34 1.69 3.02 -1.74
N CYS A 35 2.88 3.53 -2.02
CA CYS A 35 3.23 4.21 -3.26
C CYS A 35 4.65 3.82 -3.70
N GLY A 36 4.85 2.53 -3.95
CA GLY A 36 6.12 1.98 -4.43
C GLY A 36 6.41 2.32 -5.90
N ASN A 37 7.57 1.93 -6.37
CA ASN A 37 8.04 2.22 -7.72
C ASN A 37 7.02 1.78 -8.78
N GLY A 38 6.65 2.68 -9.69
CA GLY A 38 5.71 2.45 -10.79
C GLY A 38 4.24 2.68 -10.44
N VAL A 39 3.91 2.80 -9.17
CA VAL A 39 2.53 2.95 -8.67
C VAL A 39 1.90 4.27 -9.12
N PHE A 40 2.63 5.38 -9.04
CA PHE A 40 2.10 6.69 -9.45
C PHE A 40 1.65 6.70 -10.91
N ALA A 41 2.45 6.13 -11.81
CA ALA A 41 2.10 6.07 -13.22
C ALA A 41 0.87 5.18 -13.47
N LYS A 42 0.74 4.05 -12.78
CA LYS A 42 -0.39 3.12 -12.91
C LYS A 42 -1.67 3.68 -12.27
N MET A 43 -1.58 4.33 -11.12
CA MET A 43 -2.71 4.99 -10.45
C MET A 43 -3.44 5.95 -11.38
N ARG A 44 -2.71 6.71 -12.19
CA ARG A 44 -3.26 7.69 -13.16
C ARG A 44 -4.12 7.10 -14.27
N ARG A 45 -4.22 5.78 -14.38
CA ARG A 45 -5.19 5.09 -15.27
C ARG A 45 -6.57 4.97 -14.63
N PHE A 46 -6.67 5.07 -13.30
CA PHE A 46 -7.89 4.82 -12.52
C PHE A 46 -8.42 6.09 -11.86
N VAL A 47 -7.53 6.93 -11.34
CA VAL A 47 -7.88 8.19 -10.69
C VAL A 47 -6.94 9.29 -11.17
N ASP A 48 -7.47 10.51 -11.34
CA ASP A 48 -6.62 11.66 -11.58
C ASP A 48 -5.86 12.00 -10.28
N TYR A 49 -4.55 12.19 -10.38
CA TYR A 49 -3.69 12.40 -9.22
C TYR A 49 -4.03 13.65 -8.38
N VAL A 50 -4.74 14.62 -8.98
CA VAL A 50 -5.20 15.82 -8.26
C VAL A 50 -6.50 15.58 -7.49
N ASP A 51 -7.22 14.50 -7.78
CA ASP A 51 -8.48 14.12 -7.14
C ASP A 51 -8.29 13.02 -6.09
N LEU A 52 -7.05 12.57 -5.85
CA LEU A 52 -6.77 11.61 -4.78
C LEU A 52 -6.95 12.29 -3.42
N ASP A 53 -7.73 11.68 -2.52
CA ASP A 53 -8.00 12.24 -1.19
C ASP A 53 -6.84 12.02 -0.22
N ALA A 54 -6.26 10.81 -0.23
CA ALA A 54 -5.17 10.48 0.68
C ALA A 54 -4.24 9.38 0.16
N VAL A 55 -3.02 9.39 0.69
CA VAL A 55 -2.06 8.27 0.66
C VAL A 55 -1.86 7.80 2.08
N VAL A 56 -1.80 6.48 2.29
CA VAL A 56 -1.48 5.83 3.57
C VAL A 56 -0.26 4.94 3.35
N ILE A 57 0.79 5.14 4.11
CA ILE A 57 2.05 4.39 4.01
C ILE A 57 2.17 3.42 5.18
N SER A 58 2.45 2.17 4.85
CA SER A 58 2.66 1.10 5.84
C SER A 58 4.02 1.19 6.53
N HIS A 59 5.09 1.41 5.77
CA HIS A 59 6.47 1.56 6.25
C HIS A 59 7.36 2.26 5.22
N LEU A 60 8.63 2.52 5.57
CA LEU A 60 9.51 3.43 4.82
C LEU A 60 10.54 2.72 3.93
N HIS A 61 10.33 1.48 3.53
CA HIS A 61 11.14 0.88 2.47
C HIS A 61 10.82 1.48 1.10
N ALA A 62 11.82 1.51 0.23
CA ALA A 62 11.76 2.19 -1.07
C ALA A 62 10.60 1.68 -1.95
N ASP A 63 10.36 0.39 -1.96
CA ASP A 63 9.32 -0.28 -2.73
C ASP A 63 7.88 -0.03 -2.21
N HIS A 64 7.75 0.73 -1.13
CA HIS A 64 6.45 1.20 -0.59
C HIS A 64 6.28 2.73 -0.69
N ILE A 65 7.36 3.49 -0.95
CA ILE A 65 7.31 4.96 -0.87
C ILE A 65 7.91 5.70 -2.06
N LEU A 66 8.73 5.06 -2.91
CA LEU A 66 9.63 5.81 -3.79
C LEU A 66 8.87 6.64 -4.86
N ASP A 67 7.71 6.23 -5.31
CA ASP A 67 6.89 7.01 -6.23
C ASP A 67 6.21 8.24 -5.60
N LEU A 68 6.30 8.42 -4.28
CA LEU A 68 5.96 9.71 -3.65
C LEU A 68 6.84 10.84 -4.18
N VAL A 69 8.05 10.55 -4.65
CA VAL A 69 8.95 11.55 -5.24
C VAL A 69 8.41 12.11 -6.56
N PRO A 70 8.20 11.32 -7.63
CA PRO A 70 7.59 11.83 -8.86
C PRO A 70 6.15 12.35 -8.65
N PHE A 71 5.40 11.78 -7.71
CA PHE A 71 4.09 12.29 -7.35
C PHE A 71 4.18 13.69 -6.75
N SER A 72 5.12 13.94 -5.82
CA SER A 72 5.38 15.26 -5.25
C SER A 72 5.78 16.28 -6.31
N TYR A 73 6.63 15.90 -7.27
CA TYR A 73 6.98 16.77 -8.39
C TYR A 73 5.76 17.12 -9.24
N ALA A 74 4.87 16.16 -9.51
CA ALA A 74 3.64 16.42 -10.27
C ALA A 74 2.70 17.38 -9.51
N LEU A 75 2.49 17.17 -8.21
CA LEU A 75 1.66 18.05 -7.38
C LEU A 75 2.24 19.47 -7.26
N THR A 76 3.57 19.61 -7.31
CA THR A 76 4.24 20.90 -7.10
C THR A 76 4.47 21.66 -8.40
N TYR A 77 4.82 20.98 -9.51
CA TYR A 77 5.35 21.64 -10.70
C TYR A 77 4.59 21.38 -11.99
N ALA A 78 3.61 20.46 -12.01
CA ALA A 78 2.85 20.21 -13.23
C ALA A 78 2.09 21.48 -13.67
N PRO A 79 2.00 21.77 -14.99
CA PRO A 79 1.35 22.99 -15.50
C PRO A 79 -0.06 23.23 -14.95
N ARG A 80 -0.85 22.16 -14.76
CA ARG A 80 -2.21 22.26 -14.21
C ARG A 80 -2.27 22.63 -12.72
N GLN A 81 -1.15 22.55 -12.02
CA GLN A 81 -1.02 22.90 -10.60
C GLN A 81 -0.42 24.29 -10.41
N GLN A 82 -0.15 25.02 -11.50
CA GLN A 82 0.43 26.35 -11.47
C GLN A 82 -0.65 27.42 -11.66
N PRO A 83 -0.45 28.66 -11.15
CA PRO A 83 -1.39 29.75 -11.33
C PRO A 83 -1.39 30.32 -12.76
N VAL A 84 -0.37 29.99 -13.56
CA VAL A 84 -0.23 30.49 -14.92
C VAL A 84 -0.94 29.58 -15.91
N ALA A 85 -1.89 30.12 -16.66
CA ALA A 85 -2.57 29.39 -17.70
C ALA A 85 -1.63 28.97 -18.84
N VAL A 86 -1.79 27.75 -19.32
CA VAL A 86 -1.17 27.22 -20.57
C VAL A 86 -2.27 26.64 -21.45
N ASP A 87 -1.99 26.40 -22.74
CA ASP A 87 -3.00 26.04 -23.76
C ASP A 87 -4.00 24.97 -23.31
N ARG A 88 -3.58 24.01 -22.52
CA ARG A 88 -4.41 22.88 -22.08
C ARG A 88 -5.02 23.06 -20.68
N TRP A 89 -4.43 23.93 -19.87
CA TRP A 89 -4.79 24.07 -18.44
C TRP A 89 -4.98 25.54 -18.10
N PRO A 90 -6.13 25.92 -17.50
CA PRO A 90 -6.44 27.32 -17.20
C PRO A 90 -5.61 27.93 -16.07
N GLY A 91 -4.77 27.11 -15.41
CA GLY A 91 -4.09 27.53 -14.19
C GLY A 91 -4.99 27.40 -12.93
N THR A 92 -4.39 27.42 -11.76
CA THR A 92 -5.12 27.35 -10.48
C THR A 92 -4.37 28.10 -9.37
N ASP A 93 -5.12 28.84 -8.56
CA ASP A 93 -4.62 29.40 -7.29
C ASP A 93 -4.81 28.43 -6.11
N HIS A 94 -5.44 27.28 -6.37
CA HIS A 94 -5.74 26.24 -5.38
C HIS A 94 -5.20 24.88 -5.85
N PRO A 95 -3.87 24.67 -5.86
CA PRO A 95 -3.29 23.39 -6.26
C PRO A 95 -3.75 22.27 -5.34
N ALA A 96 -3.96 21.10 -5.92
CA ALA A 96 -4.30 19.90 -5.17
C ALA A 96 -3.17 19.56 -4.18
N ARG A 97 -3.57 19.13 -3.00
CA ARG A 97 -2.65 18.79 -1.92
C ARG A 97 -3.25 17.66 -1.09
N PRO A 98 -3.16 16.40 -1.57
CA PRO A 98 -3.71 15.23 -0.89
C PRO A 98 -3.15 15.08 0.53
N ARG A 99 -3.89 14.39 1.39
CA ARG A 99 -3.33 13.99 2.69
C ARG A 99 -2.30 12.88 2.50
N LEU A 100 -1.27 12.87 3.33
CA LEU A 100 -0.29 11.78 3.42
C LEU A 100 -0.21 11.34 4.87
N TYR A 101 -0.72 10.15 5.14
CA TYR A 101 -0.59 9.48 6.43
C TYR A 101 0.58 8.52 6.36
N ALA A 102 1.62 8.80 7.14
CA ALA A 102 2.86 8.04 7.14
C ALA A 102 3.26 7.61 8.56
N PRO A 103 4.06 6.56 8.73
CA PRO A 103 4.47 6.10 10.06
C PRO A 103 5.32 7.14 10.80
N PRO A 104 5.46 7.01 12.13
CA PRO A 104 6.34 7.86 12.92
C PRO A 104 7.77 7.91 12.34
N GLY A 105 8.39 9.10 12.30
CA GLY A 105 9.72 9.34 11.73
C GLY A 105 9.75 9.55 10.21
N ALA A 106 8.64 9.44 9.52
CA ALA A 106 8.55 9.57 8.07
C ALA A 106 8.97 10.95 7.57
N ARG A 107 8.69 12.02 8.33
CA ARG A 107 9.07 13.40 7.97
C ARG A 107 10.58 13.55 7.82
N ASP A 108 11.31 13.10 8.81
CA ASP A 108 12.77 13.18 8.81
C ASP A 108 13.37 12.25 7.73
N HIS A 109 12.77 11.08 7.53
CA HIS A 109 13.16 10.14 6.47
C HIS A 109 13.02 10.77 5.08
N PHE A 110 11.86 11.36 4.76
CA PHE A 110 11.64 12.00 3.45
C PHE A 110 12.54 13.22 3.24
N ARG A 111 12.75 14.03 4.27
CA ARG A 111 13.70 15.15 4.20
C ARG A 111 15.10 14.67 3.87
N HIS A 112 15.59 13.66 4.58
CA HIS A 112 16.92 13.11 4.35
C HIS A 112 17.10 12.56 2.93
N VAL A 113 16.13 11.81 2.44
CA VAL A 113 16.17 11.26 1.08
C VAL A 113 16.12 12.38 0.03
N CYS A 114 15.23 13.37 0.19
CA CYS A 114 15.05 14.45 -0.78
C CYS A 114 16.17 15.52 -0.70
N GLU A 115 16.85 15.65 0.43
CA GLU A 115 18.02 16.53 0.60
C GLU A 115 19.14 16.20 -0.38
N LEU A 116 19.33 14.90 -0.69
CA LEU A 116 20.33 14.45 -1.66
C LEU A 116 20.12 15.04 -3.06
N TRP A 117 18.91 15.51 -3.37
CA TRP A 117 18.54 16.19 -4.61
C TRP A 117 18.36 17.71 -4.45
N GLY A 118 18.72 18.26 -3.29
CA GLY A 118 18.57 19.68 -2.99
C GLY A 118 17.13 20.16 -2.81
N ASN A 119 16.21 19.26 -2.44
CA ASN A 119 14.78 19.57 -2.25
C ASN A 119 14.20 18.81 -1.04
N ASP A 120 14.75 19.06 0.13
CA ASP A 120 14.43 18.39 1.39
C ASP A 120 12.94 18.48 1.77
N ALA A 121 12.27 19.58 1.46
CA ALA A 121 10.86 19.80 1.76
C ALA A 121 9.89 19.29 0.63
N LEU A 122 10.37 18.54 -0.36
CA LEU A 122 9.59 18.16 -1.55
C LEU A 122 8.26 17.50 -1.18
N VAL A 123 8.28 16.47 -0.33
CA VAL A 123 7.08 15.70 0.05
C VAL A 123 6.15 16.56 0.91
N GLU A 124 6.68 17.28 1.89
CA GLU A 124 5.88 18.14 2.76
C GLU A 124 5.21 19.31 2.04
N ASN A 125 5.83 19.82 0.97
CA ASN A 125 5.24 20.87 0.15
C ASN A 125 4.10 20.34 -0.73
N ALA A 126 4.22 19.10 -1.20
CA ALA A 126 3.26 18.47 -2.10
C ALA A 126 2.03 17.91 -1.36
N PHE A 127 2.22 17.38 -0.16
CA PHE A 127 1.17 16.71 0.61
C PHE A 127 0.84 17.46 1.91
N ARG A 128 -0.37 17.23 2.43
CA ARG A 128 -0.70 17.53 3.84
C ARG A 128 -0.27 16.33 4.67
N MET A 129 1.02 16.32 5.03
CA MET A 129 1.63 15.19 5.70
C MET A 129 1.32 15.17 7.21
N GLU A 130 0.92 14.00 7.68
CA GLU A 130 0.67 13.68 9.09
C GLU A 130 1.33 12.32 9.42
N GLU A 131 2.12 12.27 10.47
CA GLU A 131 2.59 11.00 11.03
C GLU A 131 1.47 10.45 11.92
N TYR A 132 0.93 9.29 11.55
CA TYR A 132 -0.19 8.71 12.30
C TYR A 132 0.27 8.15 13.66
N ASP A 133 -0.63 8.19 14.64
CA ASP A 133 -0.50 7.42 15.87
C ASP A 133 -0.94 5.97 15.61
N PRO A 134 -0.03 4.96 15.70
CA PRO A 134 -0.39 3.56 15.42
C PRO A 134 -1.46 3.00 16.35
N THR A 135 -1.71 3.64 17.49
CA THR A 135 -2.74 3.21 18.47
C THR A 135 -4.12 3.81 18.19
N ALA A 136 -4.18 4.78 17.27
CA ALA A 136 -5.41 5.47 16.88
C ALA A 136 -5.89 5.04 15.50
N SER A 137 -7.15 5.35 15.18
CA SER A 137 -7.68 5.20 13.82
C SER A 137 -7.83 6.55 13.14
N VAL A 138 -7.72 6.55 11.81
CA VAL A 138 -7.91 7.72 10.96
C VAL A 138 -9.17 7.54 10.13
N GLU A 139 -9.98 8.58 10.04
CA GLU A 139 -11.18 8.61 9.17
C GLU A 139 -10.83 9.33 7.86
N ILE A 140 -11.05 8.65 6.73
CA ILE A 140 -10.84 9.20 5.39
C ILE A 140 -12.13 9.00 4.58
N GLY A 141 -12.94 10.05 4.47
CA GLY A 141 -14.29 9.91 3.93
C GLY A 141 -15.10 8.87 4.70
N PRO A 142 -15.71 7.89 4.03
CA PRO A 142 -16.44 6.81 4.69
C PRO A 142 -15.55 5.66 5.22
N MET A 143 -14.25 5.72 5.01
CA MET A 143 -13.32 4.65 5.37
C MET A 143 -12.65 4.94 6.72
N ARG A 144 -12.64 3.93 7.61
CA ARG A 144 -11.85 3.95 8.84
C ARG A 144 -10.58 3.12 8.66
N VAL A 145 -9.44 3.76 8.85
CA VAL A 145 -8.10 3.15 8.74
C VAL A 145 -7.52 2.94 10.13
N SER A 146 -7.01 1.75 10.43
CA SER A 146 -6.32 1.42 11.68
C SER A 146 -5.05 0.63 11.40
N PHE A 147 -4.13 0.64 12.36
CA PHE A 147 -2.78 0.14 12.22
C PHE A 147 -2.45 -0.87 13.31
N SER A 148 -1.51 -1.76 13.04
CA SER A 148 -0.88 -2.64 14.04
C SER A 148 0.57 -2.87 13.67
N GLU A 149 1.47 -2.66 14.60
CA GLU A 149 2.88 -2.98 14.37
C GLU A 149 3.05 -4.46 14.08
N VAL A 150 3.88 -4.77 13.07
CA VAL A 150 4.26 -6.12 12.69
C VAL A 150 5.78 -6.20 12.53
N PRO A 151 6.37 -7.37 12.82
CA PRO A 151 7.84 -7.48 12.83
C PRO A 151 8.41 -7.55 11.42
N HIS A 152 9.28 -6.59 11.10
CA HIS A 152 10.03 -6.50 9.86
C HIS A 152 11.45 -5.93 10.12
N PHE A 153 12.17 -5.46 9.09
CA PHE A 153 13.51 -4.88 9.24
C PHE A 153 13.49 -3.43 9.73
N VAL A 154 12.38 -2.72 9.51
CA VAL A 154 12.10 -1.35 9.97
C VAL A 154 10.73 -1.33 10.63
N ASP A 155 10.40 -0.24 11.33
CA ASP A 155 9.06 -0.05 11.91
C ASP A 155 8.01 -0.15 10.81
N THR A 156 7.19 -1.18 10.89
CA THR A 156 6.23 -1.59 9.86
C THR A 156 4.86 -1.82 10.47
N PHE A 157 3.83 -1.34 9.80
CA PHE A 157 2.46 -1.41 10.30
C PHE A 157 1.55 -2.09 9.28
N ALA A 158 0.94 -3.18 9.68
CA ALA A 158 -0.23 -3.73 8.98
C ALA A 158 -1.36 -2.70 9.00
N VAL A 159 -2.13 -2.61 7.90
CA VAL A 159 -3.15 -1.59 7.73
C VAL A 159 -4.52 -2.25 7.52
N SER A 160 -5.51 -1.89 8.34
CA SER A 160 -6.89 -2.31 8.13
C SER A 160 -7.75 -1.14 7.68
N VAL A 161 -8.53 -1.36 6.63
CA VAL A 161 -9.51 -0.40 6.14
C VAL A 161 -10.90 -0.99 6.25
N ARG A 162 -11.76 -0.35 7.03
CA ARG A 162 -13.15 -0.75 7.24
C ARG A 162 -14.08 0.23 6.54
N SER A 163 -15.01 -0.31 5.77
CA SER A 163 -16.09 0.47 5.17
C SER A 163 -17.04 1.03 6.23
N GLY A 164 -17.35 2.32 6.15
CA GLY A 164 -18.37 2.98 6.97
C GLY A 164 -19.80 2.82 6.43
N ASN A 165 -19.96 2.36 5.17
CA ASN A 165 -21.23 2.22 4.49
C ASN A 165 -21.83 0.80 4.55
N GLY A 166 -21.40 -0.02 5.51
CA GLY A 166 -21.89 -1.38 5.67
C GLY A 166 -21.22 -2.41 4.74
N GLY A 167 -20.13 -2.04 4.08
CA GLY A 167 -19.23 -2.95 3.36
C GLY A 167 -18.29 -3.71 4.29
N GLY A 168 -17.35 -4.43 3.70
CA GLY A 168 -16.43 -5.29 4.42
C GLY A 168 -15.21 -4.58 5.01
N ARG A 169 -14.25 -5.39 5.43
CA ARG A 169 -12.97 -4.99 5.98
C ARG A 169 -11.81 -5.61 5.21
N LEU A 170 -10.94 -4.76 4.68
CA LEU A 170 -9.60 -5.14 4.23
C LEU A 170 -8.67 -5.23 5.45
N ALA A 171 -7.86 -6.28 5.52
CA ALA A 171 -6.61 -6.29 6.27
C ALA A 171 -5.45 -6.44 5.28
N TYR A 172 -4.49 -5.53 5.35
CA TYR A 172 -3.24 -5.58 4.56
C TYR A 172 -2.09 -5.86 5.52
N SER A 173 -1.32 -6.90 5.24
CA SER A 173 -0.23 -7.34 6.11
C SER A 173 0.92 -6.33 6.21
N ALA A 174 1.09 -5.46 5.21
CA ALA A 174 2.39 -4.88 4.90
C ALA A 174 3.45 -5.98 4.75
N ASP A 175 4.73 -5.69 5.00
CA ASP A 175 5.80 -6.68 5.01
C ASP A 175 6.00 -7.21 6.43
N SER A 176 6.03 -8.52 6.60
CA SER A 176 6.11 -9.12 7.92
C SER A 176 6.71 -10.52 7.87
N ARG A 177 7.51 -10.86 8.87
CA ARG A 177 7.75 -12.27 9.17
C ARG A 177 6.52 -12.90 9.85
N PRO A 178 6.46 -14.25 10.03
CA PRO A 178 5.39 -14.87 10.78
C PRO A 178 5.26 -14.26 12.19
N ALA A 179 4.03 -13.82 12.51
CA ALA A 179 3.75 -13.12 13.76
C ALA A 179 2.29 -13.33 14.23
N GLU A 180 2.11 -13.52 15.52
CA GLU A 180 0.77 -13.66 16.12
C GLU A 180 0.00 -12.33 16.03
N GLU A 181 0.70 -11.20 16.14
CA GLU A 181 0.14 -9.86 16.02
C GLU A 181 -0.56 -9.67 14.66
N LEU A 182 0.03 -10.19 13.58
CA LEU A 182 -0.57 -10.14 12.25
C LEU A 182 -1.84 -11.01 12.16
N VAL A 183 -1.82 -12.20 12.77
CA VAL A 183 -3.00 -13.09 12.83
C VAL A 183 -4.15 -12.42 13.58
N GLU A 184 -3.88 -11.85 14.75
CA GLU A 184 -4.89 -11.13 15.54
C GLU A 184 -5.44 -9.91 14.79
N PHE A 185 -4.57 -9.16 14.14
CA PHE A 185 -4.97 -7.99 13.35
C PHE A 185 -5.85 -8.36 12.15
N ALA A 186 -5.54 -9.45 11.46
CA ALA A 186 -6.31 -9.93 10.32
C ALA A 186 -7.60 -10.69 10.71
N ARG A 187 -7.87 -10.91 12.01
CA ARG A 187 -8.99 -11.73 12.50
C ARG A 187 -10.32 -11.33 11.85
N SER A 188 -10.95 -12.33 11.18
CA SER A 188 -12.24 -12.18 10.49
C SER A 188 -12.27 -11.08 9.41
N ALA A 189 -11.14 -10.80 8.74
CA ALA A 189 -11.12 -9.91 7.58
C ALA A 189 -12.00 -10.47 6.45
N ASP A 190 -12.72 -9.59 5.74
CA ASP A 190 -13.46 -9.98 4.54
C ASP A 190 -12.52 -10.24 3.36
N LEU A 191 -11.41 -9.49 3.29
CA LEU A 191 -10.27 -9.74 2.43
C LEU A 191 -8.97 -9.55 3.21
N PHE A 192 -8.12 -10.56 3.23
CA PHE A 192 -6.76 -10.47 3.74
C PHE A 192 -5.79 -10.38 2.55
N LEU A 193 -5.26 -9.20 2.34
CA LEU A 193 -4.20 -8.91 1.38
C LEU A 193 -2.87 -9.13 2.09
N VAL A 194 -2.18 -10.22 1.76
CA VAL A 194 -1.03 -10.70 2.53
C VAL A 194 0.19 -10.92 1.64
N GLU A 195 1.35 -10.48 2.11
CA GLU A 195 2.61 -10.71 1.44
C GLU A 195 2.95 -12.20 1.36
N ALA A 196 3.70 -12.60 0.31
CA ALA A 196 4.11 -13.98 0.07
C ALA A 196 5.45 -14.03 -0.69
N THR A 197 6.43 -13.29 -0.18
CA THR A 197 7.68 -12.97 -0.87
C THR A 197 8.63 -14.16 -1.02
N LEU A 198 8.71 -15.02 0.00
CA LEU A 198 9.76 -16.03 0.08
C LEU A 198 9.36 -17.38 -0.51
N PRO A 199 10.19 -18.00 -1.36
CA PRO A 199 9.95 -19.39 -1.81
C PRO A 199 10.11 -20.42 -0.68
N ARG A 200 10.81 -20.06 0.38
CA ARG A 200 11.08 -20.90 1.57
C ARG A 200 11.52 -20.01 2.72
N PRO A 201 11.36 -20.47 4.00
CA PRO A 201 11.89 -19.73 5.14
C PRO A 201 13.38 -19.43 5.01
N GLU A 202 13.78 -18.22 5.37
CA GLU A 202 15.18 -17.83 5.48
C GLU A 202 15.89 -18.69 6.54
N ARG A 203 17.09 -19.12 6.23
CA ARG A 203 17.85 -20.05 7.11
C ARG A 203 18.85 -19.34 8.01
N THR A 204 19.20 -18.10 7.68
CA THR A 204 20.21 -17.32 8.39
C THR A 204 19.80 -15.84 8.41
N GLY A 205 20.22 -15.11 9.43
CA GLY A 205 19.92 -13.69 9.58
C GLY A 205 18.55 -13.39 10.21
N ILE A 206 18.18 -12.12 10.15
CA ILE A 206 16.85 -11.67 10.59
C ILE A 206 15.87 -11.95 9.45
N ARG A 207 14.79 -12.62 9.78
CA ARG A 207 13.72 -12.89 8.84
C ARG A 207 12.81 -11.67 8.71
N GLY A 208 12.43 -11.32 7.48
CA GLY A 208 11.59 -10.15 7.20
C GLY A 208 10.24 -10.46 6.55
N HIS A 209 10.07 -11.64 5.93
CA HIS A 209 8.92 -11.93 5.07
C HIS A 209 8.29 -13.30 5.32
N LEU A 210 7.09 -13.50 4.74
CA LEU A 210 6.35 -14.76 4.72
C LEU A 210 6.66 -15.60 3.46
N THR A 211 6.45 -16.89 3.58
CA THR A 211 6.24 -17.79 2.45
C THR A 211 4.75 -17.87 2.12
N PRO A 212 4.36 -18.31 0.89
CA PRO A 212 2.96 -18.51 0.54
C PRO A 212 2.22 -19.45 1.50
N GLY A 213 2.86 -20.55 1.93
CA GLY A 213 2.27 -21.47 2.91
C GLY A 213 2.01 -20.83 4.27
N GLU A 214 2.93 -19.99 4.75
CA GLU A 214 2.75 -19.24 6.00
C GLU A 214 1.69 -18.16 5.88
N ALA A 215 1.60 -17.46 4.74
CA ALA A 215 0.52 -16.52 4.45
C ALA A 215 -0.85 -17.22 4.53
N GLY A 216 -0.98 -18.41 3.91
CA GLY A 216 -2.18 -19.25 3.99
C GLY A 216 -2.50 -19.70 5.43
N GLN A 217 -1.48 -20.11 6.19
CA GLN A 217 -1.64 -20.52 7.60
C GLN A 217 -2.13 -19.35 8.47
N HIS A 218 -1.52 -18.15 8.34
CA HIS A 218 -1.95 -16.95 9.06
C HIS A 218 -3.40 -16.58 8.73
N ALA A 219 -3.76 -16.66 7.45
CA ALA A 219 -5.13 -16.40 7.00
C ALA A 219 -6.16 -17.37 7.62
N LYS A 220 -5.80 -18.65 7.74
CA LYS A 220 -6.63 -19.69 8.39
C LYS A 220 -6.80 -19.40 9.88
N GLU A 221 -5.71 -19.11 10.59
CA GLU A 221 -5.73 -18.81 12.02
C GLU A 221 -6.52 -17.53 12.32
N ALA A 222 -6.40 -16.53 11.44
CA ALA A 222 -7.19 -15.31 11.50
C ALA A 222 -8.67 -15.52 11.17
N GLY A 223 -9.04 -16.62 10.53
CA GLY A 223 -10.41 -16.85 10.04
C GLY A 223 -10.82 -15.84 8.97
N ALA A 224 -9.87 -15.43 8.11
CA ALA A 224 -10.16 -14.55 6.99
C ALA A 224 -11.15 -15.22 6.01
N ARG A 225 -12.02 -14.42 5.37
CA ARG A 225 -13.02 -14.97 4.42
C ARG A 225 -12.43 -15.22 3.05
N ARG A 226 -11.58 -14.30 2.57
CA ARG A 226 -10.85 -14.38 1.30
C ARG A 226 -9.41 -13.97 1.53
N VAL A 227 -8.51 -14.57 0.73
CA VAL A 227 -7.06 -14.30 0.79
C VAL A 227 -6.58 -13.90 -0.59
N LEU A 228 -5.78 -12.86 -0.64
CA LEU A 228 -5.12 -12.37 -1.84
C LEU A 228 -3.64 -12.21 -1.55
N LEU A 229 -2.80 -13.03 -2.20
CA LEU A 229 -1.35 -12.93 -2.07
C LEU A 229 -0.84 -11.72 -2.85
N THR A 230 0.09 -10.99 -2.24
CA THR A 230 0.78 -9.85 -2.85
C THR A 230 2.25 -9.84 -2.46
N HIS A 231 2.98 -8.80 -2.83
CA HIS A 231 4.43 -8.69 -2.59
C HIS A 231 5.18 -9.93 -3.08
N ILE A 232 4.84 -10.34 -4.30
CA ILE A 232 5.30 -11.57 -4.93
C ILE A 232 5.87 -11.27 -6.32
N SER A 233 7.09 -11.74 -6.58
CA SER A 233 7.80 -11.55 -7.85
C SER A 233 7.28 -12.51 -8.92
N ASP A 234 7.38 -12.11 -10.20
CA ASP A 234 7.16 -12.96 -11.37
C ASP A 234 8.26 -14.03 -11.54
N GLU A 235 9.39 -13.92 -10.84
CA GLU A 235 10.40 -14.97 -10.74
C GLU A 235 10.00 -16.13 -9.83
N LEU A 236 8.94 -15.97 -9.03
CA LEU A 236 8.32 -17.04 -8.25
C LEU A 236 7.13 -17.62 -9.02
N ASP A 237 7.08 -18.94 -9.14
CA ASP A 237 5.92 -19.62 -9.76
C ASP A 237 4.63 -19.30 -8.99
N GLN A 238 3.78 -18.47 -9.60
CA GLN A 238 2.57 -17.97 -8.96
C GLN A 238 1.50 -19.07 -8.77
N ASP A 239 1.48 -20.06 -9.63
CA ASP A 239 0.58 -21.22 -9.49
C ASP A 239 1.00 -22.06 -8.30
N TRP A 240 2.31 -22.32 -8.18
CA TRP A 240 2.85 -22.99 -6.99
C TRP A 240 2.58 -22.19 -5.72
N ALA A 241 2.80 -20.87 -5.72
CA ALA A 241 2.55 -20.02 -4.55
C ALA A 241 1.07 -20.05 -4.13
N ARG A 242 0.15 -19.96 -5.11
CA ARG A 242 -1.29 -20.08 -4.87
C ARG A 242 -1.64 -21.43 -4.27
N ASP A 243 -1.09 -22.53 -4.80
CA ASP A 243 -1.38 -23.89 -4.35
C ASP A 243 -0.88 -24.10 -2.91
N GLN A 244 0.33 -23.63 -2.57
CA GLN A 244 0.89 -23.70 -1.22
C GLN A 244 0.01 -22.93 -0.21
N ALA A 245 -0.40 -21.71 -0.56
CA ALA A 245 -1.26 -20.92 0.29
C ALA A 245 -2.66 -21.52 0.43
N SER A 246 -3.23 -22.05 -0.65
CA SER A 246 -4.56 -22.68 -0.66
C SER A 246 -4.57 -23.95 0.19
N GLU A 247 -3.53 -24.79 0.12
CA GLU A 247 -3.38 -25.99 0.95
C GLU A 247 -3.34 -25.62 2.45
N ALA A 248 -2.53 -24.62 2.81
CA ALA A 248 -2.38 -24.18 4.20
C ALA A 248 -3.66 -23.50 4.72
N PHE A 249 -4.31 -22.67 3.91
CA PHE A 249 -5.55 -21.98 4.25
C PHE A 249 -6.74 -22.95 4.36
N GLY A 250 -6.78 -23.96 3.49
CA GLY A 250 -7.86 -24.96 3.41
C GLY A 250 -9.02 -24.54 2.49
N ALA A 251 -8.80 -23.49 1.68
CA ALA A 251 -9.74 -23.00 0.65
C ALA A 251 -8.96 -22.31 -0.47
N PRO A 252 -9.57 -22.04 -1.63
CA PRO A 252 -8.90 -21.33 -2.72
C PRO A 252 -8.37 -19.95 -2.29
N VAL A 253 -7.14 -19.64 -2.71
CA VAL A 253 -6.45 -18.36 -2.54
C VAL A 253 -6.17 -17.76 -3.90
N ASP A 254 -6.27 -16.44 -4.02
CA ASP A 254 -5.91 -15.72 -5.24
C ASP A 254 -4.51 -15.10 -5.10
N VAL A 255 -3.84 -14.89 -6.25
CA VAL A 255 -2.63 -14.07 -6.35
C VAL A 255 -3.01 -12.74 -6.99
N ALA A 256 -2.49 -11.64 -6.45
CA ALA A 256 -2.77 -10.29 -6.95
C ALA A 256 -2.32 -10.14 -8.40
N VAL A 257 -3.19 -9.57 -9.22
CA VAL A 257 -2.94 -9.24 -10.62
C VAL A 257 -3.12 -7.74 -10.78
N GLU A 258 -2.11 -7.07 -11.34
CA GLU A 258 -2.16 -5.63 -11.55
C GLU A 258 -3.29 -5.23 -12.51
N GLY A 259 -4.05 -4.21 -12.13
CA GLY A 259 -5.26 -3.78 -12.81
C GLY A 259 -6.53 -4.54 -12.42
N ALA A 260 -6.41 -5.66 -11.69
CA ALA A 260 -7.58 -6.38 -11.17
C ALA A 260 -8.29 -5.57 -10.07
N VAL A 261 -9.62 -5.76 -10.01
CA VAL A 261 -10.51 -5.05 -9.07
C VAL A 261 -11.24 -6.08 -8.21
N TYR A 262 -11.27 -5.83 -6.90
CA TYR A 262 -11.93 -6.68 -5.91
C TYR A 262 -12.96 -5.87 -5.12
N GLU A 263 -14.17 -6.40 -5.00
CA GLU A 263 -15.18 -5.84 -4.10
C GLU A 263 -15.03 -6.44 -2.69
N ILE A 264 -15.09 -5.55 -1.67
CA ILE A 264 -14.90 -5.90 -0.26
C ILE A 264 -16.14 -5.52 0.55
#